data_d1ac99bc795fb98d415308038da12db3
#
_entry.id   d1ac99bc795fb98d415308038da12db3
#
_cell.length_a   1.000
_cell.length_b   1.000
_cell.length_c   1.000
_cell.angle_alpha   90.00
_cell.angle_beta   90.00
_cell.angle_gamma   90.00
#
_symmetry.space_group_name_H-M   'P 1'
#
loop_
_entity.id
_entity.type
_entity.pdbx_description
1 polymer ?
#
loop_
_entity_poly.entity_id
_entity_poly.type
_entity_poly.pdbx_seq_one_letter_code
_entity_poly.pdbx_strand_id
1 'polypeptide(L)'
;MIAVIFEVEPAEGQFDAYLDHASRLRPALEQMPGFISVERFRSLTDPNKLLSLSFWESEAAVAQWRNHLDHRASQTAGRAGIFAGYRLRVASVLRDYGLRDRAQAPADSRARHGA
;
A
#
# COMPACT_ATOMS: atom_id res chain seq x y z
N MET A 1 3.42 2.78 13.53
CA MET A 1 2.68 2.36 12.32
C MET A 1 3.41 2.84 11.09
N ILE A 2 3.53 1.98 10.12
CA ILE A 2 4.23 2.27 8.86
C ILE A 2 3.22 2.27 7.73
N ALA A 3 3.33 3.24 6.83
CA ALA A 3 2.56 3.30 5.60
C ALA A 3 3.46 2.93 4.43
N VAL A 4 2.98 2.03 3.57
CA VAL A 4 3.62 1.72 2.29
C VAL A 4 2.77 2.31 1.19
N ILE A 5 3.35 3.24 0.46
CA ILE A 5 2.70 4.00 -0.61
C ILE A 5 3.28 3.50 -1.93
N PHE A 6 2.53 2.68 -2.64
CA PHE A 6 2.96 2.05 -3.88
C PHE A 6 2.17 2.64 -5.04
N GLU A 7 2.79 3.55 -5.77
CA GLU A 7 2.24 4.09 -7.01
C GLU A 7 2.69 3.21 -8.16
N VAL A 8 1.75 2.72 -8.96
CA VAL A 8 2.07 1.79 -10.04
C VAL A 8 1.38 2.22 -11.34
N GLU A 9 2.13 2.13 -12.43
CA GLU A 9 1.62 2.27 -13.78
C GLU A 9 1.74 0.91 -14.48
N PRO A 10 0.62 0.18 -14.65
CA PRO A 10 0.66 -1.07 -15.43
C PRO A 10 1.08 -0.80 -16.86
N ALA A 11 1.83 -1.73 -17.46
CA ALA A 11 2.18 -1.66 -18.86
C ALA A 11 0.90 -1.68 -19.72
N GLU A 12 1.01 -1.19 -20.96
CA GLU A 12 -0.12 -1.16 -21.88
C GLU A 12 -0.76 -2.55 -21.99
N GLY A 13 -2.08 -2.62 -21.80
CA GLY A 13 -2.84 -3.85 -21.84
C GLY A 13 -2.70 -4.74 -20.60
N GLN A 14 -1.95 -4.30 -19.57
CA GLN A 14 -1.68 -5.13 -18.38
C GLN A 14 -2.44 -4.67 -17.14
N PHE A 15 -3.37 -3.73 -17.27
CA PHE A 15 -4.12 -3.21 -16.13
C PHE A 15 -4.87 -4.32 -15.37
N ASP A 16 -5.63 -5.13 -16.11
CA ASP A 16 -6.41 -6.22 -15.52
C ASP A 16 -5.50 -7.33 -14.98
N ALA A 17 -4.39 -7.61 -15.68
CA ALA A 17 -3.39 -8.57 -15.20
C ALA A 17 -2.79 -8.15 -13.88
N TYR A 18 -2.52 -6.85 -13.69
CA TYR A 18 -2.03 -6.33 -12.41
C TYR A 18 -3.06 -6.53 -11.30
N LEU A 19 -4.32 -6.17 -11.54
CA LEU A 19 -5.38 -6.32 -10.55
C LEU A 19 -5.59 -7.80 -10.17
N ASP A 20 -5.54 -8.70 -11.14
CA ASP A 20 -5.64 -10.12 -10.90
C ASP A 20 -4.48 -10.64 -10.04
N HIS A 21 -3.26 -10.22 -10.36
CA HIS A 21 -2.06 -10.56 -9.60
C HIS A 21 -2.19 -10.08 -8.14
N ALA A 22 -2.60 -8.83 -7.95
CA ALA A 22 -2.79 -8.26 -6.62
C ALA A 22 -3.86 -9.01 -5.83
N SER A 23 -4.94 -9.40 -6.49
CA SER A 23 -6.02 -10.19 -5.88
C SER A 23 -5.53 -11.56 -5.41
N ARG A 24 -4.67 -12.21 -6.19
CA ARG A 24 -4.09 -13.51 -5.83
C ARG A 24 -3.13 -13.44 -4.65
N LEU A 25 -2.45 -12.31 -4.47
CA LEU A 25 -1.53 -12.10 -3.36
C LEU A 25 -2.25 -11.74 -2.06
N ARG A 26 -3.48 -11.25 -2.13
CA ARG A 26 -4.21 -10.72 -0.98
C ARG A 26 -4.35 -11.72 0.17
N PRO A 27 -4.70 -13.01 -0.05
CA PRO A 27 -4.80 -13.95 1.07
C PRO A 27 -3.49 -14.12 1.82
N ALA A 28 -2.35 -14.18 1.11
CA ALA A 28 -1.04 -14.28 1.76
C ALA A 28 -0.69 -12.99 2.51
N LEU A 29 -1.01 -11.85 1.94
CA LEU A 29 -0.80 -10.54 2.56
C LEU A 29 -1.55 -10.43 3.89
N GLU A 30 -2.82 -10.82 3.91
CA GLU A 30 -3.66 -10.74 5.10
C GLU A 30 -3.20 -11.65 6.23
N GLN A 31 -2.39 -12.68 5.94
CA GLN A 31 -1.83 -13.58 6.93
C GLN A 31 -0.47 -13.11 7.47
N MET A 32 0.11 -12.06 6.92
CA MET A 32 1.44 -11.60 7.35
C MET A 32 1.37 -10.98 8.74
N PRO A 33 2.28 -11.38 9.67
CA PRO A 33 2.35 -10.73 10.97
C PRO A 33 2.61 -9.23 10.83
N GLY A 34 1.85 -8.43 11.57
CA GLY A 34 2.00 -6.98 11.56
C GLY A 34 1.30 -6.26 10.42
N PHE A 35 0.63 -6.99 9.52
CA PHE A 35 -0.20 -6.36 8.50
C PHE A 35 -1.46 -5.77 9.13
N ILE A 36 -1.81 -4.52 8.76
CA ILE A 36 -3.01 -3.84 9.27
C ILE A 36 -4.09 -3.77 8.20
N SER A 37 -3.79 -3.15 7.05
CA SER A 37 -4.78 -2.96 5.99
C SER A 37 -4.14 -2.66 4.66
N VAL A 38 -4.90 -2.85 3.59
CA VAL A 38 -4.52 -2.43 2.23
C VAL A 38 -5.76 -1.97 1.49
N GLU A 39 -5.60 -0.91 0.73
CA GLU A 39 -6.65 -0.42 -0.15
C GLU A 39 -6.01 0.14 -1.42
N ARG A 40 -6.70 -0.02 -2.55
CA ARG A 40 -6.23 0.49 -3.83
C ARG A 40 -7.11 1.63 -4.30
N PHE A 41 -6.45 2.60 -4.94
CA PHE A 41 -7.08 3.81 -5.42
C PHE A 41 -6.65 4.05 -6.86
N ARG A 42 -7.51 4.66 -7.64
CA ARG A 42 -7.18 5.07 -9.01
C ARG A 42 -6.97 6.58 -9.04
N SER A 43 -5.93 7.02 -9.75
CA SER A 43 -5.69 8.44 -9.95
C SER A 43 -6.83 9.08 -10.74
N LEU A 44 -7.29 10.25 -10.31
CA LEU A 44 -8.30 11.01 -11.04
C LEU A 44 -7.73 11.77 -12.23
N THR A 45 -6.41 12.02 -12.22
CA THR A 45 -5.73 12.76 -13.30
C THR A 45 -5.07 11.83 -14.31
N ASP A 46 -4.73 10.60 -13.90
CA ASP A 46 -4.12 9.59 -14.76
C ASP A 46 -4.83 8.25 -14.55
N PRO A 47 -5.82 7.89 -15.39
CA PRO A 47 -6.60 6.67 -15.19
C PRO A 47 -5.79 5.37 -15.26
N ASN A 48 -4.58 5.42 -15.82
CA ASN A 48 -3.69 4.26 -15.90
C ASN A 48 -2.79 4.13 -14.67
N LYS A 49 -2.94 5.02 -13.68
CA LYS A 49 -2.13 5.01 -12.47
C LYS A 49 -2.95 4.57 -11.28
N LEU A 50 -2.41 3.61 -10.53
CA LEU A 50 -3.02 3.08 -9.31
C LEU A 50 -2.12 3.37 -8.12
N LEU A 51 -2.76 3.52 -6.97
CA LEU A 51 -2.09 3.60 -5.67
C LEU A 51 -2.53 2.41 -4.84
N SER A 52 -1.56 1.63 -4.35
CA SER A 52 -1.79 0.66 -3.29
C SER A 52 -1.26 1.26 -1.99
N LEU A 53 -2.15 1.47 -1.04
CA LEU A 53 -1.80 2.03 0.27
C LEU A 53 -2.00 0.94 1.32
N SER A 54 -0.92 0.55 1.97
CA SER A 54 -0.97 -0.44 3.03
C SER A 54 -0.38 0.11 4.33
N PHE A 55 -0.92 -0.38 5.45
CA PHE A 55 -0.46 0.00 6.78
C PHE A 55 0.04 -1.24 7.52
N TRP A 56 1.11 -1.05 8.30
CA TRP A 56 1.85 -2.11 8.97
C TRP A 56 2.27 -1.66 10.36
N GLU A 57 2.41 -2.62 11.27
CA GLU A 57 2.83 -2.31 12.63
C GLU A 57 4.29 -1.86 12.71
N SER A 58 5.16 -2.36 11.82
CA SER A 58 6.60 -2.09 11.86
C SER A 58 7.27 -2.25 10.49
N GLU A 59 8.46 -1.68 10.34
CA GLU A 59 9.29 -1.93 9.16
C GLU A 59 9.71 -3.40 9.04
N ALA A 60 9.91 -4.09 10.16
CA ALA A 60 10.24 -5.52 10.13
C ALA A 60 9.14 -6.34 9.45
N ALA A 61 7.87 -6.01 9.72
CA ALA A 61 6.74 -6.65 9.07
C ALA A 61 6.73 -6.37 7.55
N VAL A 62 7.03 -5.15 7.15
CA VAL A 62 7.15 -4.78 5.72
C VAL A 62 8.28 -5.58 5.07
N ALA A 63 9.41 -5.71 5.75
CA ALA A 63 10.55 -6.47 5.24
C ALA A 63 10.21 -7.94 5.03
N GLN A 64 9.47 -8.56 5.94
CA GLN A 64 9.02 -9.93 5.79
C GLN A 64 8.13 -10.10 4.55
N TRP A 65 7.22 -9.17 4.31
CA TRP A 65 6.37 -9.19 3.13
C TRP A 65 7.19 -9.03 1.84
N ARG A 66 8.12 -8.09 1.84
CA ARG A 66 9.01 -7.88 0.69
C ARG A 66 9.79 -9.15 0.35
N ASN A 67 10.35 -9.81 1.34
CA ASN A 67 11.08 -11.07 1.13
C ASN A 67 10.17 -12.19 0.64
N HIS A 68 8.94 -12.24 1.11
CA HIS A 68 7.93 -13.18 0.63
C HIS A 68 7.60 -12.92 -0.85
N LEU A 69 7.44 -11.65 -1.23
CA LEU A 69 7.20 -11.26 -2.62
C LEU A 69 8.37 -11.63 -3.53
N ASP A 70 9.61 -11.38 -3.09
CA ASP A 70 10.81 -11.72 -3.86
C ASP A 70 10.89 -13.23 -4.11
N HIS A 71 10.59 -14.02 -3.10
CA HIS A 71 10.55 -15.48 -3.25
C HIS A 71 9.49 -15.91 -4.26
N ARG A 72 8.29 -15.33 -4.17
CA ARG A 72 7.21 -15.59 -5.12
C ARG A 72 7.53 -15.13 -6.53
N ALA A 73 8.18 -13.97 -6.67
CA ALA A 73 8.58 -13.44 -7.97
C ALA A 73 9.56 -14.37 -8.68
N SER A 74 10.50 -14.97 -7.93
CA SER A 74 11.43 -15.94 -8.53
C SER A 74 10.74 -17.21 -9.03
N GLN A 75 9.60 -17.57 -8.42
CA GLN A 75 8.80 -18.72 -8.85
C GLN A 75 7.89 -18.40 -10.03
N THR A 76 7.63 -17.13 -10.31
CA THR A 76 6.70 -16.67 -11.35
C THR A 76 7.39 -15.73 -12.33
N ALA A 77 8.53 -16.15 -12.85
CA ALA A 77 9.38 -15.34 -13.73
C ALA A 77 8.68 -14.81 -15.00
N GLY A 78 7.54 -15.37 -15.37
CA GLY A 78 6.75 -14.92 -16.53
C GLY A 78 5.97 -13.63 -16.31
N ARG A 79 6.04 -12.99 -15.14
CA ARG A 79 5.31 -11.77 -14.84
C ARG A 79 6.11 -10.49 -15.06
N ALA A 80 7.33 -10.61 -15.56
CA ALA A 80 8.12 -9.47 -16.00
C ALA A 80 7.34 -8.72 -17.09
N GLY A 81 7.26 -7.39 -16.99
CA GLY A 81 6.59 -6.57 -17.98
C GLY A 81 5.15 -6.17 -17.65
N ILE A 82 4.60 -6.58 -16.49
CA ILE A 82 3.29 -6.08 -16.03
C ILE A 82 3.34 -4.58 -15.73
N PHE A 83 4.49 -4.07 -15.26
CA PHE A 83 4.65 -2.68 -14.88
C PHE A 83 5.37 -1.88 -15.96
N ALA A 84 4.80 -0.73 -16.35
CA ALA A 84 5.54 0.29 -17.09
C ALA A 84 6.44 1.09 -16.15
N GLY A 85 6.00 1.28 -14.91
CA GLY A 85 6.77 1.95 -13.90
C GLY A 85 6.11 1.86 -12.55
N TYR A 86 6.88 2.16 -11.51
CA TYR A 86 6.33 2.27 -10.15
C TYR A 86 7.23 3.14 -9.28
N ARG A 87 6.65 3.63 -8.20
CA ARG A 87 7.39 4.28 -7.12
C ARG A 87 6.84 3.81 -5.79
N LEU A 88 7.73 3.37 -4.94
CA LEU A 88 7.36 2.88 -3.62
C LEU A 88 7.99 3.76 -2.55
N ARG A 89 7.17 4.20 -1.60
CA ARG A 89 7.63 4.97 -0.44
C ARG A 89 7.19 4.25 0.83
N VAL A 90 8.10 4.16 1.77
CA VAL A 90 7.82 3.64 3.12
C VAL A 90 7.92 4.83 4.07
N ALA A 91 6.86 5.08 4.81
CA ALA A 91 6.77 6.25 5.66
C ALA A 91 6.30 5.88 7.07
N SER A 92 6.80 6.58 8.06
CA SER A 92 6.29 6.48 9.42
C SER A 92 5.06 7.36 9.57
N VAL A 93 3.98 6.82 10.11
CA VAL A 93 2.76 7.59 10.38
C VAL A 93 2.97 8.33 11.69
N LEU A 94 3.08 9.66 11.63
CA LEU A 94 3.29 10.49 12.81
C LEU A 94 2.01 10.67 13.60
N ARG A 95 0.89 10.82 12.92
CA ARG A 95 -0.43 10.97 13.54
C ARG A 95 -1.47 10.32 12.64
N ASP A 96 -2.46 9.73 13.28
CA ASP A 96 -3.61 9.15 12.59
C ASP A 96 -4.86 9.60 13.34
N TYR A 97 -5.63 10.48 12.73
CA TYR A 97 -6.85 11.01 13.32
C TYR A 97 -7.86 11.33 12.23
N GLY A 98 -9.12 11.41 12.63
CA GLY A 98 -10.21 11.64 11.72
C GLY A 98 -11.18 12.68 12.27
N LEU A 99 -12.35 12.78 11.65
CA LEU A 99 -13.38 13.71 12.07
C LEU A 99 -13.86 13.41 13.51
N ARG A 100 -13.93 12.14 13.89
CA ARG A 100 -14.46 11.69 15.18
C ARG A 100 -13.40 11.11 16.09
N ASP A 101 -12.45 10.38 15.56
CA ASP A 101 -11.31 9.87 16.30
C ASP A 101 -10.24 10.97 16.36
N ARG A 102 -10.24 11.71 17.45
CA ARG A 102 -9.40 12.91 17.64
C ARG A 102 -8.24 12.69 18.59
N ALA A 103 -7.98 11.46 19.02
CA ALA A 103 -6.98 11.16 20.03
C ALA A 103 -5.58 11.68 19.65
N GLN A 104 -5.20 11.57 18.38
CA GLN A 104 -3.90 11.99 17.88
C GLN A 104 -3.91 13.34 17.17
N ALA A 105 -5.04 14.06 17.18
CA ALA A 105 -5.11 15.37 16.56
C ALA A 105 -4.14 16.34 17.22
N PRO A 106 -3.45 17.20 16.45
CA PRO A 106 -2.54 18.19 17.02
C PRO A 106 -3.25 19.16 17.95
N ALA A 107 -2.52 19.71 18.91
CA ALA A 107 -3.10 20.62 19.90
C ALA A 107 -3.78 21.83 19.28
N ASP A 108 -3.20 22.42 18.24
CA ASP A 108 -3.77 23.54 17.50
C ASP A 108 -5.09 23.16 16.80
N SER A 109 -5.17 21.97 16.23
CA SER A 109 -6.39 21.45 15.63
C SER A 109 -7.48 21.21 16.66
N ARG A 110 -7.14 20.64 17.82
CA ARG A 110 -8.08 20.42 18.92
C ARG A 110 -8.62 21.75 19.46
N ALA A 111 -7.76 22.73 19.64
CA ALA A 111 -8.15 24.05 20.12
C ALA A 111 -9.13 24.73 19.17
N ARG A 112 -8.94 24.58 17.86
CA ARG A 112 -9.80 25.19 16.84
C ARG A 112 -11.14 24.50 16.69
N HIS A 113 -11.19 23.18 16.80
CA HIS A 113 -12.40 22.38 16.54
C HIS A 113 -13.05 21.80 17.80
N GLY A 114 -12.56 22.14 18.97
CA GLY A 114 -13.14 21.74 20.26
C GLY A 114 -12.94 20.27 20.63
N ALA A 115 -12.07 19.54 19.95
CA ALA A 115 -11.81 18.13 20.29
C ALA A 115 -10.43 17.70 19.86
#